data_bac6d969c1f00ebb74bcdbf59db319a9
#
_entry.id   bac6d969c1f00ebb74bcdbf59db319a9
#
_cell.length_a   1.000
_cell.length_b   1.000
_cell.length_c   1.000
_cell.angle_alpha   90.00
_cell.angle_beta   90.00
_cell.angle_gamma   90.00
#
_symmetry.space_group_name_H-M   'P 1'
#
loop_
_entity.id
_entity.type
_entity.pdbx_description
1 polymer ?
#
loop_
_entity_poly.entity_id
_entity_poly.type
_entity_poly.pdbx_seq_one_letter_code
_entity_poly.pdbx_strand_id
1 'polypeptide(L)'
;EKNKASGKPAFIFNVTMQNHGGYTDTYMNLTNDIQSQYASEPLNQYLTLIHKTDQALENLIDYFSKVDDRTIIVFFGDHQPNDTVASVVENGAQAETQKRYLVPYLVWSNYGIEGAKDKNTSLNYLAAQVLTAAGVPTNAYQNYLLSLSKTYPVISAAGQTKGIGADEKQLQTYKKLQYYQLFEKNKEKDE
;
A
#
# COMPACT_ATOMS: atom_id res chain seq x y z
N GLU A 1 15.47 -20.16 0.10
CA GLU A 1 15.94 -21.57 0.11
C GLU A 1 15.08 -22.47 1.01
N LYS A 2 14.77 -22.08 2.27
CA LYS A 2 13.95 -22.92 3.18
C LYS A 2 12.54 -23.23 2.64
N ASN A 3 11.93 -22.34 1.87
CA ASN A 3 10.59 -22.55 1.31
C ASN A 3 10.58 -23.45 0.08
N LYS A 4 11.65 -23.44 -0.74
CA LYS A 4 11.81 -24.40 -1.85
C LYS A 4 11.80 -25.85 -1.36
N ALA A 5 12.43 -26.12 -0.22
CA ALA A 5 12.49 -27.46 0.37
C ALA A 5 11.12 -27.95 0.89
N SER A 6 10.20 -27.04 1.23
CA SER A 6 8.88 -27.39 1.76
C SER A 6 7.82 -27.62 0.68
N GLY A 7 8.07 -27.20 -0.56
CA GLY A 7 7.07 -27.22 -1.65
C GLY A 7 5.87 -26.27 -1.44
N LYS A 8 5.92 -25.43 -0.40
CA LYS A 8 4.82 -24.49 -0.07
C LYS A 8 5.15 -23.09 -0.57
N PRO A 9 4.15 -22.31 -1.03
CA PRO A 9 4.36 -20.91 -1.37
C PRO A 9 4.79 -20.11 -0.14
N ALA A 10 5.67 -19.11 -0.34
CA ALA A 10 6.08 -18.17 0.69
C ALA A 10 5.19 -16.93 0.65
N PHE A 11 4.77 -16.45 1.82
CA PHE A 11 4.25 -15.11 2.00
C PHE A 11 5.21 -14.32 2.88
N ILE A 12 5.70 -13.19 2.37
CA ILE A 12 6.61 -12.29 3.08
C ILE A 12 5.95 -10.93 3.16
N PHE A 13 5.72 -10.44 4.37
CA PHE A 13 5.29 -9.08 4.62
C PHE A 13 6.46 -8.31 5.26
N ASN A 14 6.95 -7.29 4.57
CA ASN A 14 8.08 -6.49 5.01
C ASN A 14 7.66 -5.04 5.18
N VAL A 15 7.95 -4.46 6.34
CA VAL A 15 7.77 -3.03 6.63
C VAL A 15 9.15 -2.39 6.65
N THR A 16 9.38 -1.43 5.75
CA THR A 16 10.64 -0.70 5.68
C THR A 16 10.56 0.58 6.50
N MET A 17 11.65 0.90 7.23
CA MET A 17 11.74 2.11 8.05
C MET A 17 12.58 3.22 7.41
N GLN A 18 13.18 2.96 6.25
CA GLN A 18 14.10 3.89 5.60
C GLN A 18 13.48 5.27 5.34
N ASN A 19 12.21 5.30 4.94
CA ASN A 19 11.51 6.54 4.59
C ASN A 19 10.71 7.14 5.77
N HIS A 20 10.82 6.54 6.96
CA HIS A 20 10.13 7.06 8.14
C HIS A 20 10.66 8.44 8.53
N GLY A 21 9.77 9.32 8.96
CA GLY A 21 10.03 10.74 9.22
C GLY A 21 11.07 11.04 10.28
N GLY A 22 11.45 12.26 10.29
CA GLY A 22 12.56 12.89 10.97
C GLY A 22 13.18 13.92 10.03
N TYR A 23 13.64 13.53 8.88
CA TYR A 23 14.19 14.32 7.76
C TYR A 23 15.00 15.57 8.18
N THR A 24 15.51 15.62 9.39
CA THR A 24 16.17 16.78 9.98
C THR A 24 17.65 16.58 10.20
N ASP A 25 18.15 15.36 10.01
CA ASP A 25 19.49 14.99 10.42
C ASP A 25 20.29 14.30 9.34
N THR A 26 21.59 14.25 9.58
CA THR A 26 22.57 13.34 8.97
C THR A 26 22.26 11.88 9.32
N TYR A 27 21.01 11.47 9.08
CA TYR A 27 20.54 10.13 9.35
C TYR A 27 21.36 9.11 8.53
N MET A 28 22.05 8.22 9.21
CA MET A 28 22.89 7.17 8.62
C MET A 28 23.97 7.64 7.64
N ASN A 29 24.56 8.80 7.81
CA ASN A 29 25.54 9.39 6.88
C ASN A 29 24.95 9.54 5.44
N LEU A 30 23.68 9.78 5.33
CA LEU A 30 23.00 9.95 4.05
C LEU A 30 23.36 11.32 3.47
N THR A 31 23.93 11.33 2.27
CA THR A 31 24.06 12.55 1.46
C THR A 31 22.76 12.80 0.72
N ASN A 32 22.23 14.03 0.77
CA ASN A 32 21.06 14.42 0.03
C ASN A 32 21.42 14.58 -1.46
N ASP A 33 21.25 13.51 -2.24
CA ASP A 33 21.61 13.48 -3.67
C ASP A 33 20.56 14.21 -4.54
N ILE A 34 19.34 14.36 -4.03
CA ILE A 34 18.24 15.03 -4.71
C ILE A 34 18.05 16.45 -4.13
N GLN A 35 18.02 17.44 -5.01
CA GLN A 35 17.75 18.83 -4.65
C GLN A 35 16.39 19.24 -5.25
N SER A 36 15.50 19.73 -4.40
CA SER A 36 14.21 20.27 -4.84
C SER A 36 14.36 21.75 -5.26
N GLN A 37 13.36 22.25 -5.98
CA GLN A 37 13.26 23.69 -6.26
C GLN A 37 12.94 24.53 -5.01
N TYR A 38 12.56 23.88 -3.92
CA TYR A 38 12.26 24.53 -2.64
C TYR A 38 13.50 24.48 -1.75
N ALA A 39 13.80 25.59 -1.07
CA ALA A 39 14.93 25.66 -0.12
C ALA A 39 14.58 24.93 1.19
N SER A 40 14.52 23.60 1.14
CA SER A 40 14.12 22.77 2.27
C SER A 40 14.97 21.49 2.34
N GLU A 41 15.88 21.42 3.31
CA GLU A 41 16.69 20.23 3.55
C GLU A 41 15.84 18.99 3.94
N PRO A 42 14.78 19.09 4.77
CA PRO A 42 13.91 17.97 5.03
C PRO A 42 13.27 17.39 3.76
N LEU A 43 12.84 18.24 2.82
CA LEU A 43 12.29 17.80 1.54
C LEU A 43 13.35 17.13 0.67
N ASN A 44 14.56 17.68 0.60
CA ASN A 44 15.68 17.11 -0.15
C ASN A 44 16.03 15.72 0.39
N GLN A 45 16.07 15.56 1.71
CA GLN A 45 16.30 14.27 2.35
C GLN A 45 15.18 13.27 2.03
N TYR A 46 13.92 13.68 2.17
CA TYR A 46 12.79 12.83 1.81
C TYR A 46 12.85 12.35 0.35
N LEU A 47 13.09 13.25 -0.58
CA LEU A 47 13.19 12.92 -2.00
C LEU A 47 14.37 11.97 -2.29
N THR A 48 15.50 12.18 -1.62
CA THR A 48 16.64 11.26 -1.72
C THR A 48 16.29 9.86 -1.21
N LEU A 49 15.56 9.74 -0.09
CA LEU A 49 15.12 8.45 0.44
C LEU A 49 14.12 7.75 -0.49
N ILE A 50 13.18 8.50 -1.06
CA ILE A 50 12.24 7.95 -2.07
C ILE A 50 13.00 7.46 -3.30
N HIS A 51 13.97 8.21 -3.81
CA HIS A 51 14.81 7.77 -4.93
C HIS A 51 15.55 6.46 -4.62
N LYS A 52 16.12 6.34 -3.41
CA LYS A 52 16.78 5.09 -2.99
C LYS A 52 15.79 3.92 -2.86
N THR A 53 14.56 4.19 -2.47
CA THR A 53 13.50 3.17 -2.44
C THR A 53 13.12 2.73 -3.85
N ASP A 54 13.04 3.65 -4.80
CA ASP A 54 12.77 3.36 -6.21
C ASP A 54 13.86 2.47 -6.80
N GLN A 55 15.13 2.81 -6.58
CA GLN A 55 16.26 1.97 -6.98
C GLN A 55 16.22 0.55 -6.35
N ALA A 56 15.85 0.47 -5.08
CA ALA A 56 15.74 -0.82 -4.39
C ALA A 56 14.59 -1.66 -4.96
N LEU A 57 13.46 -1.03 -5.33
CA LEU A 57 12.33 -1.68 -5.97
C LEU A 57 12.69 -2.17 -7.39
N GLU A 58 13.40 -1.36 -8.17
CA GLU A 58 13.93 -1.75 -9.48
C GLU A 58 14.80 -3.00 -9.37
N ASN A 59 15.77 -2.99 -8.46
CA ASN A 59 16.66 -4.14 -8.23
C ASN A 59 15.89 -5.39 -7.79
N LEU A 60 14.84 -5.23 -6.98
CA LEU A 60 13.98 -6.33 -6.55
C LEU A 60 13.21 -6.94 -7.73
N ILE A 61 12.63 -6.10 -8.57
CA ILE A 61 11.91 -6.50 -9.79
C ILE A 61 12.88 -7.19 -10.75
N ASP A 62 14.06 -6.62 -10.98
CA ASP A 62 15.10 -7.19 -11.84
C ASP A 62 15.55 -8.57 -11.37
N TYR A 63 15.71 -8.75 -10.07
CA TYR A 63 16.03 -10.05 -9.50
C TYR A 63 14.94 -11.08 -9.77
N PHE A 64 13.68 -10.77 -9.41
CA PHE A 64 12.57 -11.71 -9.55
C PHE A 64 12.13 -11.92 -10.99
N SER A 65 12.44 -11.01 -11.92
CA SER A 65 12.18 -11.20 -13.35
C SER A 65 13.00 -12.37 -13.95
N LYS A 66 14.09 -12.76 -13.30
CA LYS A 66 15.02 -13.83 -13.70
C LYS A 66 14.81 -15.13 -12.92
N VAL A 67 13.86 -15.16 -12.01
CA VAL A 67 13.54 -16.33 -11.17
C VAL A 67 12.40 -17.11 -11.79
N ASP A 68 12.53 -18.43 -11.91
CA ASP A 68 11.50 -19.30 -12.50
C ASP A 68 10.27 -19.48 -11.58
N ASP A 69 10.43 -19.32 -10.25
CA ASP A 69 9.34 -19.44 -9.29
C ASP A 69 8.33 -18.30 -9.48
N ARG A 70 7.05 -18.62 -9.65
CA ARG A 70 5.98 -17.64 -9.80
C ARG A 70 5.95 -16.71 -8.61
N THR A 71 6.18 -15.43 -8.86
CA THR A 71 6.34 -14.40 -7.83
C THR A 71 5.40 -13.21 -8.12
N ILE A 72 4.73 -12.73 -7.08
CA ILE A 72 4.03 -11.44 -7.08
C ILE A 72 4.71 -10.54 -6.05
N ILE A 73 5.01 -9.31 -6.46
CA ILE A 73 5.48 -8.23 -5.59
C ILE A 73 4.35 -7.21 -5.47
N VAL A 74 4.00 -6.88 -4.24
CA VAL A 74 3.04 -5.82 -3.93
C VAL A 74 3.78 -4.76 -3.14
N PHE A 75 3.91 -3.58 -3.71
CA PHE A 75 4.53 -2.43 -3.09
C PHE A 75 3.48 -1.35 -2.86
N PHE A 76 3.45 -0.73 -1.70
CA PHE A 76 2.54 0.37 -1.40
C PHE A 76 3.08 1.25 -0.28
N GLY A 77 2.74 2.54 -0.31
CA GLY A 77 2.93 3.43 0.83
C GLY A 77 1.86 3.20 1.89
N ASP A 78 2.20 3.37 3.14
CA ASP A 78 1.26 3.31 4.27
C ASP A 78 0.60 4.67 4.55
N HIS A 79 1.35 5.78 4.37
CA HIS A 79 0.86 7.15 4.52
C HIS A 79 1.76 8.15 3.80
N GLN A 80 1.30 9.38 3.67
CA GLN A 80 2.09 10.51 3.19
C GLN A 80 3.17 10.92 4.21
N PRO A 81 4.23 11.64 3.79
CA PRO A 81 5.23 12.17 4.72
C PRO A 81 4.59 13.13 5.73
N ASN A 82 5.31 13.40 6.83
CA ASN A 82 4.86 14.32 7.87
C ASN A 82 4.75 15.77 7.34
N ASP A 83 4.15 16.65 8.15
CA ASP A 83 3.87 18.04 7.77
C ASP A 83 5.12 18.86 7.48
N THR A 84 6.27 18.51 8.05
CA THR A 84 7.56 19.18 7.76
C THR A 84 7.91 19.14 6.27
N VAL A 85 7.55 18.06 5.58
CA VAL A 85 7.77 17.90 4.14
C VAL A 85 6.54 18.33 3.35
N ALA A 86 5.36 17.90 3.76
CA ALA A 86 4.12 18.13 3.03
C ALA A 86 3.80 19.63 2.91
N SER A 87 3.97 20.41 3.98
CA SER A 87 3.71 21.86 3.99
C SER A 87 4.59 22.65 3.04
N VAL A 88 5.80 22.20 2.75
CA VAL A 88 6.71 22.86 1.81
C VAL A 88 6.19 22.77 0.38
N VAL A 89 5.70 21.58 0.00
CA VAL A 89 5.19 21.32 -1.36
C VAL A 89 3.83 22.00 -1.59
N GLU A 90 3.01 22.03 -0.55
CA GLU A 90 1.65 22.58 -0.59
C GLU A 90 1.61 24.12 -0.44
N ASN A 91 2.76 24.79 -0.26
CA ASN A 91 2.88 26.24 -0.01
C ASN A 91 1.96 26.72 1.16
N GLY A 92 1.77 25.89 2.17
CA GLY A 92 0.88 26.18 3.30
C GLY A 92 -0.61 26.13 2.95
N ALA A 93 -0.99 25.81 1.70
CA ALA A 93 -2.37 25.52 1.37
C ALA A 93 -2.80 24.27 2.15
N GLN A 94 -4.00 24.31 2.74
CA GLN A 94 -4.59 23.10 3.30
C GLN A 94 -4.74 22.10 2.15
N ALA A 95 -3.98 21.01 2.22
CA ALA A 95 -4.11 19.92 1.27
C ALA A 95 -5.57 19.55 1.16
N GLU A 96 -6.07 19.37 -0.05
CA GLU A 96 -7.38 18.75 -0.24
C GLU A 96 -7.38 17.47 0.60
N THR A 97 -8.31 17.37 1.53
CA THR A 97 -8.32 16.35 2.59
C THR A 97 -8.11 14.94 2.05
N GLN A 98 -8.59 14.66 0.83
CA GLN A 98 -8.39 13.35 0.19
C GLN A 98 -6.95 13.12 -0.30
N LYS A 99 -6.25 14.14 -0.78
CA LYS A 99 -4.86 14.00 -1.28
C LYS A 99 -3.90 13.54 -0.18
N ARG A 100 -4.14 13.92 1.08
CA ARG A 100 -3.34 13.48 2.24
C ARG A 100 -3.39 11.97 2.49
N TYR A 101 -4.36 11.28 1.92
CA TYR A 101 -4.52 9.83 2.07
C TYR A 101 -4.19 9.05 0.79
N LEU A 102 -3.71 9.74 -0.25
CA LEU A 102 -3.25 9.07 -1.47
C LEU A 102 -1.82 8.62 -1.32
N VAL A 103 -1.59 7.35 -1.57
CA VAL A 103 -0.26 6.73 -1.61
C VAL A 103 -0.10 5.91 -2.89
N PRO A 104 1.10 5.81 -3.46
CA PRO A 104 1.32 4.96 -4.61
C PRO A 104 1.21 3.50 -4.22
N TYR A 105 0.78 2.66 -5.16
CA TYR A 105 0.91 1.22 -5.06
C TYR A 105 1.25 0.61 -6.42
N LEU A 106 1.91 -0.53 -6.38
CA LEU A 106 2.29 -1.34 -7.52
C LEU A 106 2.00 -2.80 -7.22
N VAL A 107 1.43 -3.51 -8.19
CA VAL A 107 1.37 -4.98 -8.19
C VAL A 107 2.11 -5.45 -9.44
N TRP A 108 3.20 -6.16 -9.24
CA TRP A 108 4.03 -6.72 -10.30
C TRP A 108 4.12 -8.24 -10.17
N SER A 109 4.31 -8.91 -11.28
CA SER A 109 4.49 -10.36 -11.30
C SER A 109 5.43 -10.77 -12.43
N ASN A 110 6.22 -11.83 -12.23
CA ASN A 110 7.05 -12.42 -13.26
C ASN A 110 6.29 -13.42 -14.16
N TYR A 111 4.99 -13.51 -14.01
CA TYR A 111 4.09 -14.30 -14.88
C TYR A 111 2.86 -13.46 -15.21
N GLY A 112 2.08 -13.89 -16.22
CA GLY A 112 0.91 -13.14 -16.65
C GLY A 112 -0.16 -13.04 -15.56
N ILE A 113 -0.46 -11.80 -15.14
CA ILE A 113 -1.64 -11.43 -14.36
C ILE A 113 -2.40 -10.34 -15.12
N GLU A 114 -3.71 -10.26 -14.94
CA GLU A 114 -4.49 -9.17 -15.50
C GLU A 114 -4.08 -7.86 -14.79
N GLY A 115 -3.60 -6.89 -15.58
CA GLY A 115 -3.13 -5.61 -15.10
C GLY A 115 -4.13 -4.49 -15.32
N ALA A 116 -4.07 -3.46 -14.50
CA ALA A 116 -4.76 -2.18 -14.70
C ALA A 116 -3.80 -1.04 -14.42
N LYS A 117 -3.92 0.05 -15.19
CA LYS A 117 -3.17 1.29 -14.96
C LYS A 117 -4.09 2.34 -14.34
N ASP A 118 -3.49 3.25 -13.58
CA ASP A 118 -4.14 4.46 -13.03
C ASP A 118 -5.47 4.18 -12.29
N LYS A 119 -5.51 3.06 -11.57
CA LYS A 119 -6.69 2.66 -10.82
C LYS A 119 -6.58 3.08 -9.36
N ASN A 120 -7.45 3.98 -8.93
CA ASN A 120 -7.62 4.26 -7.52
C ASN A 120 -8.34 3.11 -6.81
N THR A 121 -7.80 2.71 -5.68
CA THR A 121 -8.40 1.70 -4.78
C THR A 121 -8.08 2.04 -3.35
N SER A 122 -8.72 1.38 -2.40
CA SER A 122 -8.35 1.48 -0.99
C SER A 122 -7.50 0.30 -0.57
N LEU A 123 -6.53 0.54 0.32
CA LEU A 123 -5.62 -0.49 0.81
C LEU A 123 -6.33 -1.68 1.47
N ASN A 124 -7.51 -1.46 2.06
CA ASN A 124 -8.34 -2.53 2.63
C ASN A 124 -8.82 -3.56 1.59
N TYR A 125 -8.84 -3.20 0.30
CA TYR A 125 -9.19 -4.11 -0.80
C TYR A 125 -7.97 -4.82 -1.40
N LEU A 126 -6.78 -4.25 -1.24
CA LEU A 126 -5.58 -4.64 -1.98
C LEU A 126 -5.26 -6.12 -1.81
N ALA A 127 -5.31 -6.66 -0.59
CA ALA A 127 -5.04 -8.07 -0.34
C ALA A 127 -6.00 -9.00 -1.11
N ALA A 128 -7.30 -8.69 -1.12
CA ALA A 128 -8.28 -9.49 -1.84
C ALA A 128 -8.10 -9.40 -3.37
N GLN A 129 -7.75 -8.22 -3.88
CA GLN A 129 -7.46 -8.01 -5.31
C GLN A 129 -6.21 -8.78 -5.74
N VAL A 130 -5.13 -8.75 -4.93
CA VAL A 130 -3.90 -9.49 -5.20
C VAL A 130 -4.14 -11.00 -5.20
N LEU A 131 -4.87 -11.54 -4.22
CA LEU A 131 -5.20 -12.96 -4.17
C LEU A 131 -5.99 -13.38 -5.42
N THR A 132 -6.95 -12.56 -5.85
CA THR A 132 -7.71 -12.80 -7.08
C THR A 132 -6.81 -12.81 -8.30
N ALA A 133 -5.92 -11.82 -8.45
CA ALA A 133 -4.97 -11.74 -9.56
C ALA A 133 -3.98 -12.93 -9.56
N ALA A 134 -3.62 -13.42 -8.38
CA ALA A 134 -2.76 -14.59 -8.20
C ALA A 134 -3.46 -15.94 -8.49
N GLY A 135 -4.78 -15.94 -8.69
CA GLY A 135 -5.58 -17.16 -8.80
C GLY A 135 -5.69 -17.94 -7.48
N VAL A 136 -5.50 -17.26 -6.33
CA VAL A 136 -5.61 -17.87 -5.00
C VAL A 136 -7.05 -17.73 -4.50
N PRO A 137 -7.67 -18.80 -3.97
CA PRO A 137 -9.02 -18.73 -3.44
C PRO A 137 -9.17 -17.70 -2.33
N THR A 138 -10.23 -16.91 -2.42
CA THR A 138 -10.59 -15.90 -1.43
C THR A 138 -11.66 -16.42 -0.47
N ASN A 139 -11.62 -15.99 0.79
CA ASN A 139 -12.63 -16.30 1.80
C ASN A 139 -13.86 -15.37 1.69
N ALA A 140 -14.89 -15.65 2.50
CA ALA A 140 -16.14 -14.89 2.49
C ALA A 140 -15.93 -13.37 2.76
N TYR A 141 -15.03 -13.02 3.68
CA TYR A 141 -14.73 -11.62 3.96
C TYR A 141 -14.04 -10.93 2.78
N GLN A 142 -13.06 -11.58 2.17
CA GLN A 142 -12.36 -11.07 0.99
C GLN A 142 -13.31 -10.93 -0.20
N ASN A 143 -14.22 -11.88 -0.42
CA ASN A 143 -15.27 -11.79 -1.44
C ASN A 143 -16.21 -10.60 -1.18
N TYR A 144 -16.55 -10.36 0.07
CA TYR A 144 -17.32 -9.17 0.45
C TYR A 144 -16.57 -7.88 0.11
N LEU A 145 -15.27 -7.78 0.42
CA LEU A 145 -14.44 -6.63 0.08
C LEU A 145 -14.35 -6.39 -1.43
N LEU A 146 -14.20 -7.45 -2.22
CA LEU A 146 -14.22 -7.37 -3.69
C LEU A 146 -15.57 -6.87 -4.22
N SER A 147 -16.67 -7.29 -3.62
CA SER A 147 -18.00 -6.78 -3.96
C SER A 147 -18.16 -5.31 -3.57
N LEU A 148 -17.75 -4.95 -2.36
CA LEU A 148 -17.82 -3.58 -1.84
C LEU A 148 -16.99 -2.61 -2.68
N SER A 149 -15.82 -3.02 -3.16
CA SER A 149 -14.95 -2.17 -4.00
C SER A 149 -15.58 -1.74 -5.32
N LYS A 150 -16.62 -2.43 -5.80
CA LYS A 150 -17.36 -2.06 -7.01
C LYS A 150 -18.32 -0.90 -6.76
N THR A 151 -18.89 -0.83 -5.56
CA THR A 151 -19.86 0.21 -5.16
C THR A 151 -19.21 1.34 -4.36
N TYR A 152 -18.13 1.05 -3.64
CA TYR A 152 -17.31 2.01 -2.90
C TYR A 152 -15.84 1.82 -3.26
N PRO A 153 -15.38 2.27 -4.44
CA PRO A 153 -14.00 2.04 -4.89
C PRO A 153 -12.93 2.64 -3.95
N VAL A 154 -13.26 3.71 -3.26
CA VAL A 154 -12.37 4.34 -2.27
C VAL A 154 -13.10 4.53 -0.95
N ILE A 155 -12.49 4.03 0.12
CA ILE A 155 -12.86 4.28 1.52
C ILE A 155 -11.58 4.72 2.24
N SER A 156 -11.60 5.93 2.79
CA SER A 156 -10.49 6.52 3.54
C SER A 156 -10.99 7.22 4.80
N ALA A 157 -10.07 7.70 5.65
CA ALA A 157 -10.41 8.54 6.79
C ALA A 157 -11.06 9.88 6.38
N ALA A 158 -10.78 10.35 5.16
CA ALA A 158 -11.36 11.57 4.60
C ALA A 158 -12.75 11.36 3.97
N GLY A 159 -13.25 10.14 3.92
CA GLY A 159 -14.55 9.81 3.33
C GLY A 159 -14.48 8.68 2.31
N GLN A 160 -15.52 8.55 1.52
CA GLN A 160 -15.67 7.50 0.52
C GLN A 160 -16.12 8.03 -0.83
N THR A 161 -15.67 7.36 -1.90
CA THR A 161 -16.21 7.55 -3.24
C THR A 161 -17.35 6.56 -3.47
N LYS A 162 -18.52 7.05 -3.89
CA LYS A 162 -19.68 6.22 -4.20
C LYS A 162 -19.73 5.93 -5.70
N GLY A 163 -19.82 4.66 -6.05
CA GLY A 163 -20.11 4.18 -7.38
C GLY A 163 -21.58 3.88 -7.59
N ILE A 164 -21.91 3.31 -8.75
CA ILE A 164 -23.28 2.91 -9.07
C ILE A 164 -23.73 1.78 -8.13
N GLY A 165 -24.92 1.90 -7.56
CA GLY A 165 -25.49 0.91 -6.64
C GLY A 165 -24.95 0.98 -5.21
N ALA A 166 -24.26 2.05 -4.85
CA ALA A 166 -23.78 2.25 -3.48
C ALA A 166 -24.98 2.41 -2.49
N ASP A 167 -24.98 1.56 -1.47
CA ASP A 167 -25.99 1.54 -0.38
C ASP A 167 -25.29 1.67 0.97
N GLU A 168 -25.79 2.55 1.81
CA GLU A 168 -25.26 2.80 3.17
C GLU A 168 -25.22 1.52 4.03
N LYS A 169 -26.14 0.59 3.82
CA LYS A 169 -26.14 -0.73 4.50
C LYS A 169 -24.85 -1.52 4.22
N GLN A 170 -24.28 -1.37 3.03
CA GLN A 170 -23.01 -2.00 2.69
C GLN A 170 -21.87 -1.49 3.58
N LEU A 171 -21.79 -0.16 3.79
CA LEU A 171 -20.80 0.42 4.69
C LEU A 171 -21.02 0.01 6.15
N GLN A 172 -22.25 -0.07 6.60
CA GLN A 172 -22.56 -0.53 7.96
C GLN A 172 -22.15 -2.00 8.14
N THR A 173 -22.41 -2.84 7.15
CA THR A 173 -21.98 -4.23 7.15
C THR A 173 -20.44 -4.31 7.15
N TYR A 174 -19.76 -3.50 6.32
CA TYR A 174 -18.30 -3.43 6.32
C TYR A 174 -17.73 -3.09 7.70
N LYS A 175 -18.25 -2.06 8.36
CA LYS A 175 -17.80 -1.65 9.70
C LYS A 175 -17.95 -2.79 10.72
N LYS A 176 -19.08 -3.50 10.70
CA LYS A 176 -19.33 -4.65 11.59
C LYS A 176 -18.36 -5.81 11.32
N LEU A 177 -18.16 -6.17 10.04
CA LEU A 177 -17.25 -7.22 9.66
C LEU A 177 -15.79 -6.88 9.99
N GLN A 178 -15.38 -5.64 9.78
CA GLN A 178 -14.05 -5.17 10.14
C GLN A 178 -13.84 -5.24 11.66
N TYR A 179 -14.80 -4.78 12.45
CA TYR A 179 -14.74 -4.87 13.90
C TYR A 179 -14.62 -6.32 14.37
N TYR A 180 -15.45 -7.23 13.84
CA TYR A 180 -15.39 -8.65 14.16
C TYR A 180 -14.01 -9.25 13.83
N GLN A 181 -13.47 -8.98 12.62
CA GLN A 181 -12.15 -9.49 12.21
C GLN A 181 -11.00 -9.01 13.10
N LEU A 182 -11.07 -7.77 13.58
CA LEU A 182 -10.01 -7.17 14.38
C LEU A 182 -10.07 -7.53 15.85
N PHE A 183 -11.26 -7.65 16.42
CA PHE A 183 -11.44 -7.68 17.88
C PHE A 183 -12.13 -8.92 18.43
N GLU A 184 -12.92 -9.65 17.64
CA GLU A 184 -13.77 -10.73 18.15
C GLU A 184 -13.40 -12.11 17.62
N LYS A 185 -12.96 -12.22 16.39
CA LYS A 185 -12.64 -13.50 15.74
C LYS A 185 -11.66 -14.38 16.53
N ASN A 186 -10.74 -13.79 17.25
CA ASN A 186 -9.75 -14.55 18.04
C ASN A 186 -10.25 -14.92 19.42
N LYS A 187 -11.29 -14.28 19.94
CA LYS A 187 -11.88 -14.62 21.25
C LYS A 187 -12.62 -15.96 21.20
N GLU A 188 -13.22 -16.31 20.05
CA GLU A 188 -13.93 -17.58 19.85
C GLU A 188 -12.99 -18.81 19.79
N LYS A 189 -11.66 -18.60 19.76
CA LYS A 189 -10.67 -19.69 19.76
C LYS A 189 -10.13 -20.02 21.14
N ASP A 190 -10.39 -19.17 22.11
CA ASP A 190 -9.91 -19.30 23.50
C ASP A 190 -11.02 -19.85 24.43
N GLU A 191 -12.22 -20.16 23.89
CA GLU A 191 -13.32 -20.89 24.52
C GLU A 191 -13.37 -22.34 23.98
#